data_eea859f779ba0ba75d059f4af85f5a6f
#
_entry.id   eea859f779ba0ba75d059f4af85f5a6f
#
_cell.length_a   1.000
_cell.length_b   1.000
_cell.length_c   1.000
_cell.angle_alpha   90.00
_cell.angle_beta   90.00
_cell.angle_gamma   90.00
#
_symmetry.space_group_name_H-M   'P 1'
#
loop_
_entity.id
_entity.type
_entity.pdbx_description
1 polymer ?
#
loop_
_entity_poly.entity_id
_entity_poly.type
_entity_poly.pdbx_seq_one_letter_code
_entity_poly.pdbx_strand_id
1 'polypeptide(L)'
;ICLLGETLRQRYLAMGMEADLAGTLTSCTLIALSAVLTTLGWYQKLAAKAGAGSLVPITGFANAVVSAAIEFKAEGRVLGTGAKMFTIAGPVIVYGTLAAVVYGAVLWVLDTLGMPVLL
;
A
#
# COMPACT_ATOMS: atom_id res chain seq x y z
N ILE A 1 -0.72 4.87 12.34
CA ILE A 1 -0.66 3.72 11.42
C ILE A 1 0.44 2.75 11.86
N CYS A 2 1.69 3.21 12.05
CA CYS A 2 2.80 2.34 12.46
C CYS A 2 2.54 1.60 13.79
N LEU A 3 2.06 2.28 14.82
CA LEU A 3 1.70 1.65 16.10
C LEU A 3 0.60 0.59 15.92
N LEU A 4 -0.44 0.91 15.16
CA LEU A 4 -1.51 -0.04 14.84
C LEU A 4 -0.98 -1.25 14.06
N GLY A 5 -0.12 -1.01 13.08
CA GLY A 5 0.51 -2.08 12.31
C GLY A 5 1.37 -3.00 13.17
N GLU A 6 2.18 -2.42 14.05
CA GLU A 6 3.04 -3.21 14.95
C GLU A 6 2.22 -4.01 15.97
N THR A 7 1.19 -3.43 16.57
CA THR A 7 0.32 -4.18 17.49
C THR A 7 -0.42 -5.33 16.80
N LEU A 8 -0.90 -5.14 15.58
CA LEU A 8 -1.52 -6.21 14.79
C LEU A 8 -0.52 -7.31 14.45
N ARG A 9 0.68 -6.93 14.01
CA ARG A 9 1.75 -7.88 13.67
C ARG A 9 2.13 -8.73 14.88
N GLN A 10 2.32 -8.12 16.05
CA GLN A 10 2.62 -8.85 17.28
C GLN A 10 1.49 -9.80 17.69
N ARG A 11 0.23 -9.40 17.50
CA ARG A 11 -0.92 -10.28 17.73
C ARG A 11 -0.91 -11.50 16.83
N TYR A 12 -0.62 -11.33 15.53
CA TYR A 12 -0.53 -12.44 14.60
C TYR A 12 0.66 -13.37 14.90
N LEU A 13 1.80 -12.82 15.29
CA LEU A 13 2.96 -13.62 15.76
C LEU A 13 2.62 -14.40 17.04
N ALA A 14 1.88 -13.82 17.98
CA ALA A 14 1.43 -14.48 19.19
C ALA A 14 0.44 -15.64 18.93
N MET A 15 -0.25 -15.62 17.77
CA MET A 15 -1.09 -16.73 17.30
C MET A 15 -0.28 -17.88 16.66
N GLY A 16 1.05 -17.79 16.63
CA GLY A 16 1.92 -18.81 16.05
C GLY A 16 2.13 -18.74 14.55
N MET A 17 1.82 -17.58 13.92
CA MET A 17 2.05 -17.38 12.50
C MET A 17 3.51 -17.05 12.20
N GLU A 18 3.99 -17.47 11.02
CA GLU A 18 5.31 -17.08 10.52
C GLU A 18 5.39 -15.55 10.31
N ALA A 19 6.59 -14.99 10.46
CA ALA A 19 6.83 -13.56 10.40
C ALA A 19 6.37 -12.92 9.07
N ASP A 20 6.57 -13.61 7.94
CA ASP A 20 6.18 -13.15 6.61
C ASP A 20 4.66 -13.13 6.45
N LEU A 21 4.00 -14.18 6.93
CA LEU A 21 2.55 -14.27 6.90
C LEU A 21 1.89 -13.22 7.81
N ALA A 22 2.45 -13.01 8.99
CA ALA A 22 1.99 -11.97 9.92
C ALA A 22 2.12 -10.56 9.31
N GLY A 23 3.21 -10.28 8.59
CA GLY A 23 3.42 -9.03 7.86
C GLY A 23 2.38 -8.81 6.75
N THR A 24 2.13 -9.84 5.94
CA THR A 24 1.15 -9.81 4.86
C THR A 24 -0.27 -9.59 5.39
N LEU A 25 -0.67 -10.33 6.42
CA LEU A 25 -1.98 -10.19 7.05
C LEU A 25 -2.18 -8.81 7.70
N THR A 26 -1.14 -8.28 8.31
CA THR A 26 -1.15 -6.90 8.86
C THR A 26 -1.44 -5.89 7.75
N SER A 27 -0.75 -6.00 6.62
CA SER A 27 -0.96 -5.12 5.46
C SER A 27 -2.38 -5.25 4.90
N CYS A 28 -2.89 -6.46 4.73
CA CYS A 28 -4.26 -6.71 4.27
C CYS A 28 -5.31 -6.12 5.23
N THR A 29 -5.10 -6.28 6.53
CA THR A 29 -6.00 -5.73 7.56
C THR A 29 -6.02 -4.19 7.54
N LEU A 30 -4.86 -3.57 7.40
CA LEU A 30 -4.75 -2.11 7.30
C LEU A 30 -5.40 -1.56 6.02
N ILE A 31 -5.25 -2.27 4.90
CA ILE A 31 -5.90 -1.90 3.62
C ILE A 31 -7.43 -1.99 3.77
N ALA A 32 -7.93 -3.09 4.32
CA ALA A 32 -9.36 -3.27 4.54
C ALA A 32 -9.93 -2.20 5.48
N LEU A 33 -9.24 -1.90 6.56
CA LEU A 33 -9.62 -0.85 7.50
C LEU A 33 -9.66 0.52 6.83
N SER A 34 -8.64 0.84 6.03
CA SER A 34 -8.60 2.08 5.25
C SER A 34 -9.76 2.19 4.26
N ALA A 35 -10.09 1.10 3.56
CA ALA A 35 -11.22 1.06 2.64
C ALA A 35 -12.55 1.35 3.34
N VAL A 36 -12.79 0.75 4.52
CA VAL A 36 -13.97 1.01 5.32
C VAL A 36 -14.03 2.47 5.79
N LEU A 37 -12.94 3.01 6.32
CA LEU A 37 -12.86 4.40 6.77
C LEU A 37 -13.06 5.39 5.61
N THR A 38 -12.58 5.06 4.42
CA THR A 38 -12.78 5.85 3.21
C THR A 38 -14.24 5.86 2.79
N THR A 39 -14.90 4.71 2.81
CA THR A 39 -16.34 4.57 2.48
C THR A 39 -17.21 5.36 3.44
N LEU A 40 -16.84 5.43 4.72
CA LEU A 40 -17.53 6.20 5.74
C LEU A 40 -17.20 7.72 5.69
N GLY A 41 -16.27 8.14 4.83
CA GLY A 41 -15.82 9.53 4.73
C GLY A 41 -14.97 10.02 5.89
N TRP A 42 -14.57 9.14 6.81
CA TRP A 42 -13.79 9.48 8.00
C TRP A 42 -12.29 9.58 7.70
N TYR A 43 -11.82 8.88 6.69
CA TYR A 43 -10.40 8.88 6.33
C TYR A 43 -9.91 10.29 5.94
N GLN A 44 -10.72 11.06 5.22
CA GLN A 44 -10.37 12.42 4.82
C GLN A 44 -10.19 13.36 6.03
N LYS A 45 -11.05 13.22 7.05
CA LYS A 45 -10.92 14.00 8.29
C LYS A 45 -9.66 13.64 9.07
N LEU A 46 -9.30 12.36 9.05
CA LEU A 46 -8.06 11.86 9.66
C LEU A 46 -6.83 12.36 8.89
N ALA A 47 -6.85 12.26 7.57
CA ALA A 47 -5.76 12.68 6.70
C ALA A 47 -5.48 14.19 6.80
N ALA A 48 -6.52 15.02 6.92
CA ALA A 48 -6.38 16.46 7.09
C ALA A 48 -5.60 16.84 8.36
N LYS A 49 -5.67 16.01 9.40
CA LYS A 49 -4.93 16.21 10.65
C LYS A 49 -3.58 15.50 10.70
N ALA A 50 -3.48 14.35 10.06
CA ALA A 50 -2.28 13.49 10.10
C ALA A 50 -1.27 13.79 8.97
N GLY A 51 -1.66 14.55 7.95
CA GLY A 51 -0.79 14.94 6.84
C GLY A 51 -0.14 13.74 6.12
N ALA A 52 1.13 13.87 5.76
CA ALA A 52 1.89 12.84 5.03
C ALA A 52 1.94 11.48 5.73
N GLY A 53 1.83 11.43 7.05
CA GLY A 53 1.80 10.18 7.82
C GLY A 53 0.62 9.27 7.52
N SER A 54 -0.44 9.78 6.88
CA SER A 54 -1.59 8.98 6.43
C SER A 54 -1.66 8.79 4.93
N LEU A 55 -0.95 9.63 4.15
CA LEU A 55 -0.98 9.61 2.68
C LEU A 55 0.10 8.70 2.08
N VAL A 56 1.28 8.67 2.68
CA VAL A 56 2.43 7.89 2.19
C VAL A 56 2.27 6.38 2.40
N PRO A 57 1.75 5.88 3.54
CA PRO A 57 1.62 4.44 3.77
C PRO A 57 0.61 3.77 2.84
N ILE A 58 0.61 2.43 2.84
CA ILE A 58 -0.31 1.59 2.05
C ILE A 58 -1.79 1.93 2.28
N THR A 59 -2.14 2.43 3.46
CA THR A 59 -3.48 2.91 3.79
C THR A 59 -3.88 4.14 2.98
N GLY A 60 -2.94 5.04 2.69
CA GLY A 60 -3.15 6.20 1.82
C GLY A 60 -3.38 5.79 0.36
N PHE A 61 -2.61 4.84 -0.12
CA PHE A 61 -2.81 4.26 -1.45
C PHE A 61 -4.19 3.56 -1.55
N ALA A 62 -4.56 2.76 -0.56
CA ALA A 62 -5.87 2.13 -0.51
C ALA A 62 -7.01 3.16 -0.49
N ASN A 63 -6.87 4.25 0.29
CA ASN A 63 -7.81 5.36 0.28
C ASN A 63 -7.96 5.99 -1.10
N ALA A 64 -6.87 6.26 -1.81
CA ALA A 64 -6.89 6.87 -3.13
C ALA A 64 -7.62 5.98 -4.16
N VAL A 65 -7.35 4.68 -4.16
CA VAL A 65 -7.99 3.71 -5.06
C VAL A 65 -9.49 3.57 -4.75
N VAL A 66 -9.86 3.42 -3.48
CA VAL A 66 -11.26 3.27 -3.05
C VAL A 66 -12.04 4.56 -3.28
N SER A 67 -11.45 5.72 -3.03
CA SER A 67 -12.07 7.02 -3.29
C SER A 67 -12.42 7.19 -4.77
N ALA A 68 -11.48 6.85 -5.67
CA ALA A 68 -11.74 6.86 -7.11
C ALA A 68 -12.85 5.87 -7.51
N ALA A 69 -12.86 4.69 -6.92
CA ALA A 69 -13.90 3.70 -7.17
C ALA A 69 -15.30 4.19 -6.77
N ILE A 70 -15.41 4.89 -5.65
CA ILE A 70 -16.68 5.43 -5.16
C ILE A 70 -17.15 6.62 -6.02
N GLU A 71 -16.24 7.53 -6.32
CA GLU A 71 -16.53 8.77 -7.07
C GLU A 71 -17.04 8.45 -8.49
N PHE A 72 -16.42 7.51 -9.17
CA PHE A 72 -16.76 7.15 -10.55
C PHE A 72 -17.72 5.96 -10.69
N LYS A 73 -18.34 5.53 -9.60
CA LYS A 73 -19.31 4.43 -9.61
C LYS A 73 -20.50 4.68 -10.54
N ALA A 74 -20.93 5.92 -10.70
CA ALA A 74 -22.05 6.32 -11.55
C ALA A 74 -21.76 6.12 -13.04
N GLU A 75 -20.49 6.13 -13.47
CA GLU A 75 -20.07 5.92 -14.86
C GLU A 75 -20.04 4.46 -15.32
N GLY A 76 -20.38 3.51 -14.44
CA GLY A 76 -20.42 2.09 -14.71
C GLY A 76 -19.33 1.32 -13.94
N ARG A 77 -19.43 -0.02 -13.97
CA ARG A 77 -18.49 -0.88 -13.23
C ARG A 77 -17.15 -1.06 -13.92
N VAL A 78 -17.14 -1.15 -15.25
CA VAL A 78 -15.91 -1.39 -16.03
C VAL A 78 -15.23 -0.08 -16.40
N LEU A 79 -15.94 0.83 -17.08
CA LEU A 79 -15.39 2.10 -17.54
C LEU A 79 -15.28 3.16 -16.44
N GLY A 80 -16.14 3.12 -15.44
CA GLY A 80 -16.07 4.01 -14.29
C GLY A 80 -15.15 3.46 -13.20
N THR A 81 -15.68 2.58 -12.34
CA THR A 81 -14.96 2.07 -11.17
C THR A 81 -13.65 1.38 -11.54
N GLY A 82 -13.69 0.41 -12.45
CA GLY A 82 -12.50 -0.38 -12.84
C GLY A 82 -11.41 0.48 -13.47
N ALA A 83 -11.75 1.23 -14.52
CA ALA A 83 -10.78 2.06 -15.23
C ALA A 83 -10.16 3.13 -14.31
N LYS A 84 -10.94 3.76 -13.45
CA LYS A 84 -10.44 4.81 -12.56
C LYS A 84 -9.57 4.28 -11.42
N MET A 85 -9.87 3.09 -10.90
CA MET A 85 -8.98 2.42 -9.95
C MET A 85 -7.59 2.18 -10.56
N PHE A 86 -7.53 1.69 -11.80
CA PHE A 86 -6.27 1.46 -12.51
C PHE A 86 -5.56 2.76 -12.91
N THR A 87 -6.25 3.86 -13.11
CA THR A 87 -5.63 5.16 -13.35
C THR A 87 -4.74 5.59 -12.17
N ILE A 88 -5.09 5.20 -10.95
CA ILE A 88 -4.29 5.45 -9.75
C ILE A 88 -3.28 4.33 -9.51
N ALA A 89 -3.70 3.07 -9.59
CA ALA A 89 -2.86 1.91 -9.32
C ALA A 89 -1.80 1.68 -10.42
N GLY A 90 -2.12 1.95 -11.69
CA GLY A 90 -1.24 1.71 -12.83
C GLY A 90 0.12 2.41 -12.71
N PRO A 91 0.18 3.73 -12.56
CA PRO A 91 1.43 4.47 -12.41
C PRO A 91 2.27 3.99 -11.23
N VAL A 92 1.65 3.67 -10.09
CA VAL A 92 2.35 3.16 -8.90
C VAL A 92 3.04 1.83 -9.21
N ILE A 93 2.35 0.91 -9.87
CA ILE A 93 2.91 -0.40 -10.26
C ILE A 93 4.05 -0.20 -11.27
N VAL A 94 3.83 0.59 -12.31
CA VAL A 94 4.82 0.82 -13.38
C VAL A 94 6.09 1.47 -12.81
N TYR A 95 5.97 2.59 -12.12
CA TYR A 95 7.13 3.28 -11.57
C TYR A 95 7.80 2.51 -10.44
N GLY A 96 7.04 1.83 -9.61
CA GLY A 96 7.58 0.97 -8.55
C GLY A 96 8.38 -0.20 -9.13
N THR A 97 7.87 -0.85 -10.17
CA THR A 97 8.55 -1.96 -10.86
C THR A 97 9.81 -1.47 -11.58
N LEU A 98 9.74 -0.34 -12.30
CA LEU A 98 10.90 0.25 -12.96
C LEU A 98 11.99 0.62 -11.96
N ALA A 99 11.64 1.25 -10.86
CA ALA A 99 12.59 1.59 -9.81
C ALA A 99 13.24 0.34 -9.21
N ALA A 100 12.47 -0.72 -8.96
CA ALA A 100 12.99 -1.99 -8.47
C ALA A 100 13.95 -2.66 -9.46
N VAL A 101 13.64 -2.63 -10.76
CA VAL A 101 14.51 -3.17 -11.81
C VAL A 101 15.83 -2.40 -11.89
N VAL A 102 15.77 -1.07 -11.89
CA VAL A 102 16.98 -0.23 -11.92
C VAL A 102 17.84 -0.47 -10.69
N TYR A 103 17.23 -0.51 -9.51
CA TYR A 103 17.93 -0.79 -8.25
C TYR A 103 18.56 -2.18 -8.25
N GLY A 104 17.80 -3.20 -8.67
CA GLY A 104 18.31 -4.58 -8.81
C GLY A 104 19.47 -4.70 -9.79
N ALA A 105 19.41 -3.99 -10.92
CA ALA A 105 20.51 -3.95 -11.88
C ALA A 105 21.78 -3.31 -11.30
N VAL A 106 21.63 -2.22 -10.54
CA VAL A 106 22.75 -1.58 -9.83
C VAL A 106 23.37 -2.53 -8.82
N LEU A 107 22.55 -3.21 -8.01
CA LEU A 107 23.04 -4.21 -7.04
C LEU A 107 23.79 -5.35 -7.73
N TRP A 108 23.26 -5.86 -8.83
CA TRP A 108 23.89 -6.93 -9.60
C TRP A 108 25.28 -6.51 -10.16
N VAL A 109 25.39 -5.28 -10.67
CA VAL A 109 26.67 -4.74 -11.13
C VAL A 109 27.66 -4.59 -9.98
N LEU A 110 27.23 -4.09 -8.83
CA LEU A 110 28.09 -3.94 -7.65
C LEU A 110 28.58 -5.30 -7.13
N ASP A 111 27.73 -6.30 -7.12
CA ASP A 111 28.07 -7.67 -6.73
C ASP A 111 29.10 -8.28 -7.68
N THR A 112 28.93 -8.10 -9.01
CA THR A 112 29.91 -8.58 -10.01
C THR A 112 31.26 -7.88 -9.93
N LEU A 113 31.31 -6.63 -9.43
CA LEU A 113 32.54 -5.88 -9.16
C LEU A 113 33.22 -6.26 -7.83
N GLY A 114 32.67 -7.23 -7.10
CA GLY A 114 33.23 -7.73 -5.83
C GLY A 114 33.05 -6.79 -4.65
N MET A 115 32.13 -5.83 -4.75
CA MET A 115 31.73 -5.02 -3.61
C MET A 115 30.65 -5.79 -2.80
N PRO A 116 30.91 -6.15 -1.53
CA PRO A 116 29.88 -6.83 -0.74
C PRO A 116 28.71 -5.86 -0.52
N VAL A 117 27.59 -6.13 -1.20
CA VAL A 117 26.35 -5.43 -0.95
C VAL A 117 25.73 -6.06 0.29
N LEU A 118 25.85 -5.39 1.43
CA LEU A 118 25.16 -5.77 2.66
C LEU A 118 23.65 -5.52 2.46
N LEU A 119 22.93 -6.58 2.15
CA LEU A 119 21.47 -6.62 2.19
C LEU A 119 21.00 -7.05 3.57
#